data_7b8a19da4443f2afc734b25bf980f24a
#
_entry.id   7b8a19da4443f2afc734b25bf980f24a
#
_cell.length_a   1.000
_cell.length_b   1.000
_cell.length_c   1.000
_cell.angle_alpha   90.00
_cell.angle_beta   90.00
_cell.angle_gamma   90.00
#
_symmetry.space_group_name_H-M   'P 1'
#
loop_
_entity.id
_entity.type
_entity.pdbx_description
1 polymer ?
#
loop_
_entity_poly.entity_id
_entity_poly.type
_entity_poly.pdbx_seq_one_letter_code
_entity_poly.pdbx_strand_id
1 'polypeptide(L)'
;MPIPEIVSTLSKGGTGSSNFTVSDSGRGLSGTTVPSGYIRATYTGFNRLSKYRFKLTYTAGSNNNLAVQGYDKDGGTITNYFPAMDGTAGTALQVGETYVFEASGVGQWQITGSAWSTTYTINDISIKQIPNEVSTKVTPPYGVDAGNTFNGAIAMNSSSYMYFPTGGKDQRGRGRGFYMLGYNGTPSETASSRIDYINIQSQGNTIRFGDLTTNRYTLGAGANATRGLFTGGYQDGLSPDTDVNAIEYITIATEGNAIDFGDRTQVGRLPACASNDTRCVMASAFTPVGYQNTIDFVTFSTIGNASDFGDLTTARAGMSMSCNSTTRGIFNGGYQPAPSTIRVNNMEYVTIATAGNTTDFGDLTDDSQNTSGGTSSSATRGLICLGYVHPALVNSIDFCTIATTGNAQDFGDLTAARQSFGSCSNLTRGTFFGGQTPSYVNNIDTVIIATTGNASDFGDVDVGVTASGAAGSDCHGGLT
;
A
#
# COMPACT_ATOMS: atom_id res chain seq x y z
N MET A 1 -13.55 1.66 -0.82
CA MET A 1 -14.71 1.19 -1.63
C MET A 1 -14.77 2.05 -2.87
N PRO A 2 -14.92 1.48 -4.07
CA PRO A 2 -15.22 2.28 -5.22
C PRO A 2 -16.50 3.04 -4.94
N ILE A 3 -16.51 4.34 -5.21
CA ILE A 3 -17.70 5.18 -5.06
C ILE A 3 -18.79 4.55 -5.95
N PRO A 4 -19.93 4.12 -5.41
CA PRO A 4 -20.94 3.48 -6.22
C PRO A 4 -21.39 4.45 -7.30
N GLU A 5 -21.43 3.98 -8.53
CA GLU A 5 -22.01 4.72 -9.63
C GLU A 5 -23.50 4.84 -9.35
N ILE A 6 -23.98 6.07 -9.21
CA ILE A 6 -25.42 6.30 -8.99
C ILE A 6 -26.11 6.08 -10.32
N VAL A 7 -26.72 4.94 -10.47
CA VAL A 7 -27.66 4.68 -11.56
C VAL A 7 -28.93 5.46 -11.22
N SER A 8 -28.97 6.71 -11.65
CA SER A 8 -30.13 7.55 -11.50
C SER A 8 -31.28 7.07 -12.42
N THR A 9 -32.49 7.28 -12.01
CA THR A 9 -33.64 6.98 -12.87
C THR A 9 -33.58 7.89 -14.10
N LEU A 10 -33.41 7.27 -15.27
CA LEU A 10 -33.35 7.98 -16.54
C LEU A 10 -34.77 8.08 -17.14
N SER A 11 -35.22 9.29 -17.43
CA SER A 11 -36.43 9.54 -18.16
C SER A 11 -36.16 10.25 -19.50
N LYS A 12 -36.93 9.93 -20.49
CA LYS A 12 -36.91 10.57 -21.82
C LYS A 12 -38.03 11.59 -21.92
N GLY A 13 -37.74 12.75 -22.50
CA GLY A 13 -38.73 13.81 -22.70
C GLY A 13 -38.42 14.66 -23.92
N GLY A 14 -39.36 15.46 -24.38
CA GLY A 14 -39.19 16.42 -25.47
C GLY A 14 -39.98 16.06 -26.73
N THR A 15 -40.18 17.04 -27.59
CA THR A 15 -40.78 16.88 -28.94
C THR A 15 -39.71 16.32 -29.87
N GLY A 16 -39.77 15.06 -30.21
CA GLY A 16 -38.72 14.37 -31.03
C GLY A 16 -38.08 13.20 -30.33
N SER A 17 -38.62 12.78 -29.19
CA SER A 17 -38.11 11.65 -28.39
C SER A 17 -38.16 10.27 -29.08
N SER A 18 -38.84 10.15 -30.18
CA SER A 18 -38.94 8.89 -30.95
C SER A 18 -37.63 8.46 -31.58
N ASN A 19 -36.70 9.40 -31.81
CA ASN A 19 -35.41 9.13 -32.47
C ASN A 19 -34.24 9.07 -31.49
N PHE A 20 -34.51 8.86 -30.21
CA PHE A 20 -33.52 8.90 -29.16
C PHE A 20 -33.34 7.51 -28.55
N THR A 21 -32.12 7.01 -28.60
CA THR A 21 -31.74 5.71 -28.04
C THR A 21 -30.82 5.89 -26.82
N VAL A 22 -31.10 5.13 -25.79
CA VAL A 22 -30.23 5.01 -24.61
C VAL A 22 -29.60 3.64 -24.67
N SER A 23 -28.30 3.51 -24.49
CA SER A 23 -27.65 2.22 -24.38
C SER A 23 -28.17 1.44 -23.17
N ASP A 24 -28.10 0.12 -23.20
CA ASP A 24 -28.61 -0.77 -22.15
C ASP A 24 -27.98 -0.49 -20.77
N SER A 25 -26.78 0.06 -20.75
CA SER A 25 -26.08 0.47 -19.51
C SER A 25 -26.48 1.86 -19.00
N GLY A 26 -27.30 2.62 -19.73
CA GLY A 26 -27.59 4.04 -19.42
C GLY A 26 -26.42 4.99 -19.63
N ARG A 27 -25.28 4.49 -20.12
CA ARG A 27 -24.02 5.27 -20.28
C ARG A 27 -23.83 5.86 -21.66
N GLY A 28 -24.70 5.59 -22.57
CA GLY A 28 -24.65 6.11 -23.93
C GLY A 28 -25.98 6.66 -24.39
N LEU A 29 -25.94 7.78 -25.08
CA LEU A 29 -27.09 8.43 -25.69
C LEU A 29 -26.81 8.67 -27.16
N SER A 30 -27.73 8.29 -28.03
CA SER A 30 -27.68 8.62 -29.45
C SER A 30 -29.04 9.02 -29.97
N GLY A 31 -29.09 9.92 -30.92
CA GLY A 31 -30.34 10.37 -31.48
C GLY A 31 -30.19 11.42 -32.56
N THR A 32 -31.30 11.73 -33.20
CA THR A 32 -31.45 12.77 -34.20
C THR A 32 -32.56 13.70 -33.77
N THR A 33 -32.28 14.99 -33.70
CA THR A 33 -33.33 16.00 -33.49
C THR A 33 -34.15 16.19 -34.75
N VAL A 34 -35.44 16.49 -34.60
CA VAL A 34 -36.30 16.92 -35.70
C VAL A 34 -36.34 18.46 -35.74
N PRO A 35 -36.70 19.05 -36.91
CA PRO A 35 -36.89 20.49 -36.99
C PRO A 35 -37.85 20.99 -35.91
N SER A 36 -37.45 22.01 -35.17
CA SER A 36 -38.23 22.57 -34.04
C SER A 36 -38.39 21.67 -32.83
N GLY A 37 -37.72 20.48 -32.81
CA GLY A 37 -37.74 19.55 -31.69
C GLY A 37 -36.51 19.69 -30.79
N TYR A 38 -36.63 19.18 -29.56
CA TYR A 38 -35.51 18.96 -28.69
C TYR A 38 -35.60 17.55 -28.08
N ILE A 39 -34.48 17.03 -27.70
CA ILE A 39 -34.42 15.79 -26.92
C ILE A 39 -33.86 16.08 -25.55
N ARG A 40 -34.26 15.31 -24.59
CA ARG A 40 -33.89 15.48 -23.20
C ARG A 40 -33.68 14.13 -22.54
N ALA A 41 -32.51 13.92 -22.01
CA ALA A 41 -32.23 12.83 -21.07
C ALA A 41 -32.15 13.42 -19.65
N THR A 42 -32.96 12.93 -18.76
CA THR A 42 -33.06 13.44 -17.40
C THR A 42 -32.63 12.38 -16.41
N TYR A 43 -31.69 12.72 -15.57
CA TYR A 43 -31.19 11.89 -14.49
C TYR A 43 -31.64 12.49 -13.15
N THR A 44 -32.33 11.70 -12.34
CA THR A 44 -32.93 12.12 -11.06
C THR A 44 -32.43 11.28 -9.91
N GLY A 45 -32.73 11.68 -8.69
CA GLY A 45 -32.38 10.90 -7.49
C GLY A 45 -31.11 11.40 -6.78
N PHE A 46 -30.62 12.60 -7.14
CA PHE A 46 -29.43 13.17 -6.53
C PHE A 46 -29.75 13.91 -5.23
N ASN A 47 -28.83 13.83 -4.28
CA ASN A 47 -28.91 14.59 -3.04
C ASN A 47 -28.29 15.98 -3.24
N ARG A 48 -29.09 17.03 -3.07
CA ARG A 48 -28.68 18.43 -3.23
C ARG A 48 -27.55 18.88 -2.30
N LEU A 49 -27.39 18.23 -1.19
CA LEU A 49 -26.30 18.51 -0.24
C LEU A 49 -24.97 17.89 -0.65
N SER A 50 -24.96 17.10 -1.72
CA SER A 50 -23.79 16.42 -2.21
C SER A 50 -23.21 17.10 -3.46
N LYS A 51 -21.91 17.02 -3.61
CA LYS A 51 -21.20 17.42 -4.82
C LYS A 51 -21.07 16.21 -5.76
N TYR A 52 -21.26 16.44 -7.04
CA TYR A 52 -21.18 15.38 -8.06
C TYR A 52 -20.19 15.76 -9.14
N ARG A 53 -19.47 14.74 -9.62
CA ARG A 53 -18.66 14.82 -10.84
C ARG A 53 -19.44 14.18 -11.97
N PHE A 54 -19.68 14.93 -13.00
CA PHE A 54 -20.30 14.47 -14.23
C PHE A 54 -19.24 14.36 -15.30
N LYS A 55 -19.17 13.22 -15.98
CA LYS A 55 -18.26 12.96 -17.11
C LYS A 55 -19.07 12.49 -18.31
N LEU A 56 -18.75 12.99 -19.48
CA LEU A 56 -19.26 12.48 -20.74
C LEU A 56 -18.20 12.58 -21.85
N THR A 57 -18.29 11.70 -22.84
CA THR A 57 -17.49 11.77 -24.07
C THR A 57 -18.41 11.97 -25.26
N TYR A 58 -18.19 13.05 -26.01
CA TYR A 58 -18.95 13.37 -27.23
C TYR A 58 -18.26 12.72 -28.44
N THR A 59 -18.85 11.66 -28.99
CA THR A 59 -18.17 10.82 -29.97
C THR A 59 -18.57 11.10 -31.42
N ALA A 60 -19.76 11.60 -31.65
CA ALA A 60 -20.21 11.97 -33.00
C ALA A 60 -21.36 12.99 -32.95
N GLY A 61 -21.34 13.93 -33.89
CA GLY A 61 -22.40 14.90 -34.06
C GLY A 61 -22.11 15.89 -35.16
N SER A 62 -23.17 16.45 -35.73
CA SER A 62 -23.10 17.40 -36.84
C SER A 62 -23.31 18.86 -36.43
N ASN A 63 -23.61 19.14 -35.18
CA ASN A 63 -23.82 20.50 -34.71
C ASN A 63 -23.68 20.60 -33.18
N ASN A 64 -23.38 21.78 -32.70
CA ASN A 64 -22.84 22.13 -31.39
C ASN A 64 -23.89 22.54 -30.36
N ASN A 65 -25.14 22.14 -30.49
CA ASN A 65 -26.24 22.57 -29.61
C ASN A 65 -26.60 21.53 -28.54
N LEU A 66 -25.59 20.86 -27.98
CA LEU A 66 -25.79 19.99 -26.86
C LEU A 66 -25.50 20.74 -25.56
N ALA A 67 -26.43 20.68 -24.61
CA ALA A 67 -26.27 21.31 -23.31
C ALA A 67 -26.39 20.29 -22.17
N VAL A 68 -25.61 20.48 -21.12
CA VAL A 68 -25.77 19.80 -19.85
C VAL A 68 -26.26 20.82 -18.81
N GLN A 69 -27.40 20.52 -18.20
CA GLN A 69 -28.08 21.42 -17.29
C GLN A 69 -28.36 20.73 -15.96
N GLY A 70 -28.14 21.45 -14.86
CA GLY A 70 -28.56 21.03 -13.53
C GLY A 70 -29.77 21.80 -13.06
N TYR A 71 -30.72 21.11 -12.50
CA TYR A 71 -31.92 21.70 -11.93
C TYR A 71 -31.98 21.47 -10.43
N ASP A 72 -32.56 22.45 -9.73
CA ASP A 72 -33.11 22.22 -8.41
C ASP A 72 -34.26 21.20 -8.51
N LYS A 73 -34.48 20.39 -7.47
CA LYS A 73 -35.54 19.38 -7.40
C LYS A 73 -36.94 19.95 -7.67
N ASP A 74 -37.16 21.19 -7.38
CA ASP A 74 -38.46 21.84 -7.46
C ASP A 74 -38.67 22.65 -8.74
N GLY A 75 -37.81 22.46 -9.76
CA GLY A 75 -37.94 23.14 -11.05
C GLY A 75 -37.49 24.59 -11.05
N GLY A 76 -36.82 25.02 -10.03
CA GLY A 76 -36.31 26.36 -9.84
C GLY A 76 -35.13 26.70 -10.74
N THR A 77 -34.06 27.15 -10.46
CA THR A 77 -33.01 27.74 -11.27
C THR A 77 -32.27 26.71 -12.10
N ILE A 78 -32.26 26.87 -13.41
CA ILE A 78 -31.41 26.15 -14.33
C ILE A 78 -29.98 26.70 -14.22
N THR A 79 -29.02 25.86 -13.89
CA THR A 79 -27.62 26.20 -14.03
C THR A 79 -27.06 25.43 -15.23
N ASN A 80 -26.57 26.16 -16.23
CA ASN A 80 -25.86 25.59 -17.37
C ASN A 80 -24.42 25.30 -16.98
N TYR A 81 -24.03 24.04 -17.04
CA TYR A 81 -22.69 23.62 -16.64
C TYR A 81 -21.76 23.39 -17.83
N PHE A 82 -22.21 23.65 -19.04
CA PHE A 82 -21.45 23.33 -20.23
C PHE A 82 -21.37 24.42 -21.26
N PRO A 83 -20.24 24.43 -21.95
CA PRO A 83 -19.11 25.30 -21.63
C PRO A 83 -19.63 26.72 -21.54
N ALA A 84 -19.38 27.38 -20.43
CA ALA A 84 -19.75 28.78 -20.16
C ALA A 84 -21.01 29.23 -20.89
N MET A 85 -22.13 28.58 -20.63
CA MET A 85 -23.42 28.94 -21.24
C MET A 85 -24.05 30.11 -20.46
N ASP A 86 -23.36 31.21 -20.42
CA ASP A 86 -23.85 32.48 -19.88
C ASP A 86 -24.63 33.29 -20.94
N GLY A 87 -25.02 32.67 -22.04
CA GLY A 87 -25.68 33.29 -23.16
C GLY A 87 -24.76 33.95 -24.18
N THR A 88 -23.46 34.01 -23.93
CA THR A 88 -22.46 34.29 -24.97
C THR A 88 -22.25 33.05 -25.79
N ALA A 89 -21.99 33.17 -27.08
CA ALA A 89 -21.76 32.07 -28.03
C ALA A 89 -20.65 31.16 -27.49
N GLY A 90 -21.04 30.19 -26.67
CA GLY A 90 -20.15 29.29 -25.98
C GLY A 90 -19.44 28.37 -26.92
N THR A 91 -18.27 27.91 -26.54
CA THR A 91 -17.50 26.90 -27.27
C THR A 91 -18.31 25.60 -27.28
N ALA A 92 -18.76 25.21 -28.44
CA ALA A 92 -19.51 23.99 -28.62
C ALA A 92 -18.71 22.73 -28.25
N LEU A 93 -19.41 21.66 -27.84
CA LEU A 93 -18.79 20.36 -27.62
C LEU A 93 -18.06 19.91 -28.88
N GLN A 94 -16.81 19.55 -28.73
CA GLN A 94 -15.98 19.06 -29.83
C GLN A 94 -16.09 17.53 -29.89
N VAL A 95 -16.25 17.02 -31.10
CA VAL A 95 -16.27 15.56 -31.34
C VAL A 95 -14.93 14.95 -30.94
N GLY A 96 -14.96 13.87 -30.20
CA GLY A 96 -13.77 13.17 -29.69
C GLY A 96 -13.34 13.60 -28.31
N GLU A 97 -13.85 14.71 -27.80
CA GLU A 97 -13.44 15.25 -26.50
C GLU A 97 -14.22 14.66 -25.33
N THR A 98 -13.54 14.51 -24.21
CA THR A 98 -14.13 14.10 -22.93
C THR A 98 -14.23 15.32 -22.01
N TYR A 99 -15.41 15.53 -21.48
CA TYR A 99 -15.72 16.64 -20.61
C TYR A 99 -16.00 16.18 -19.20
N VAL A 100 -15.43 16.88 -18.24
CA VAL A 100 -15.59 16.60 -16.81
C VAL A 100 -15.92 17.91 -16.09
N PHE A 101 -16.95 17.93 -15.29
CA PHE A 101 -17.30 19.06 -14.44
C PHE A 101 -17.90 18.61 -13.11
N GLU A 102 -17.87 19.50 -12.15
CA GLU A 102 -18.33 19.23 -10.79
C GLU A 102 -19.35 20.29 -10.38
N ALA A 103 -20.39 19.84 -9.71
CA ALA A 103 -21.43 20.73 -9.23
C ALA A 103 -22.03 20.27 -7.91
N SER A 104 -22.52 21.22 -7.13
CA SER A 104 -23.28 21.02 -5.89
C SER A 104 -24.65 21.68 -6.00
N GLY A 105 -25.58 21.29 -5.15
CA GLY A 105 -26.93 21.89 -5.14
C GLY A 105 -27.90 21.33 -6.18
N VAL A 106 -27.47 20.34 -6.97
CA VAL A 106 -28.25 19.79 -8.08
C VAL A 106 -29.05 18.58 -7.63
N GLY A 107 -30.37 18.63 -7.81
CA GLY A 107 -31.27 17.49 -7.58
C GLY A 107 -31.58 16.68 -8.82
N GLN A 108 -31.31 17.24 -10.01
CA GLN A 108 -31.60 16.64 -11.30
C GLN A 108 -30.62 17.13 -12.36
N TRP A 109 -30.13 16.22 -13.18
CA TRP A 109 -29.29 16.53 -14.33
C TRP A 109 -30.04 16.29 -15.64
N GLN A 110 -29.84 17.15 -16.61
CA GLN A 110 -30.41 17.00 -17.94
C GLN A 110 -29.33 17.17 -19.01
N ILE A 111 -29.35 16.30 -20.00
CA ILE A 111 -28.66 16.49 -21.27
C ILE A 111 -29.74 16.85 -22.28
N THR A 112 -29.65 18.04 -22.84
CA THR A 112 -30.61 18.53 -23.83
C THR A 112 -29.87 18.83 -25.13
N GLY A 113 -30.45 18.40 -26.22
CA GLY A 113 -30.01 18.77 -27.57
C GLY A 113 -31.15 19.54 -28.25
N SER A 114 -30.86 20.73 -28.76
CA SER A 114 -31.79 21.53 -29.57
C SER A 114 -31.08 21.95 -30.83
N ALA A 115 -31.58 21.53 -31.99
CA ALA A 115 -31.27 22.11 -33.29
C ALA A 115 -31.98 21.38 -34.43
N TRP A 116 -31.87 21.94 -35.60
CA TRP A 116 -32.47 21.49 -36.82
C TRP A 116 -31.81 20.19 -37.35
N SER A 117 -32.48 19.04 -37.23
CA SER A 117 -32.08 17.75 -37.85
C SER A 117 -30.63 17.33 -37.60
N THR A 118 -30.18 17.44 -36.37
CA THR A 118 -28.80 17.06 -35.99
C THR A 118 -28.73 15.70 -35.32
N THR A 119 -27.78 14.90 -35.74
CA THR A 119 -27.45 13.62 -35.08
C THR A 119 -26.35 13.83 -34.08
N TYR A 120 -26.36 13.11 -32.95
CA TYR A 120 -25.30 13.08 -31.97
C TYR A 120 -25.22 11.75 -31.27
N THR A 121 -24.04 11.46 -30.79
CA THR A 121 -23.75 10.29 -29.97
C THR A 121 -22.87 10.72 -28.80
N ILE A 122 -23.28 10.34 -27.60
CA ILE A 122 -22.54 10.56 -26.37
C ILE A 122 -22.27 9.20 -25.77
N ASN A 123 -21.04 8.94 -25.42
CA ASN A 123 -20.61 7.72 -24.73
C ASN A 123 -20.04 8.06 -23.36
N ASP A 124 -19.81 7.05 -22.55
CA ASP A 124 -19.17 7.15 -21.23
C ASP A 124 -19.79 8.19 -20.28
N ILE A 125 -21.12 8.30 -20.29
CA ILE A 125 -21.79 9.11 -19.29
C ILE A 125 -21.59 8.47 -17.92
N SER A 126 -20.96 9.20 -17.01
CA SER A 126 -20.71 8.78 -15.64
C SER A 126 -21.03 9.92 -14.69
N ILE A 127 -21.89 9.67 -13.70
CA ILE A 127 -22.20 10.61 -12.64
C ILE A 127 -21.80 9.99 -11.32
N LYS A 128 -20.80 10.56 -10.68
CA LYS A 128 -20.27 10.07 -9.39
C LYS A 128 -20.44 11.13 -8.34
N GLN A 129 -20.96 10.74 -7.19
CA GLN A 129 -20.94 11.59 -6.02
C GLN A 129 -19.49 11.79 -5.62
N ILE A 130 -19.06 13.05 -5.55
CA ILE A 130 -17.82 13.38 -4.89
C ILE A 130 -18.15 13.34 -3.40
N PRO A 131 -17.44 12.57 -2.59
CA PRO A 131 -17.58 12.70 -1.15
C PRO A 131 -17.48 14.18 -0.84
N ASN A 132 -18.47 14.74 -0.16
CA ASN A 132 -18.34 16.08 0.35
C ASN A 132 -16.99 16.11 1.04
N GLU A 133 -16.18 17.14 0.77
CA GLU A 133 -15.05 17.42 1.64
C GLU A 133 -15.63 17.37 3.02
N VAL A 134 -15.34 16.28 3.69
CA VAL A 134 -15.95 16.03 4.98
C VAL A 134 -15.31 17.05 5.90
N SER A 135 -15.96 18.18 6.07
CA SER A 135 -15.92 18.80 7.38
C SER A 135 -16.65 17.84 8.33
N THR A 136 -16.22 16.60 8.37
CA THR A 136 -16.57 15.75 9.46
C THR A 136 -15.88 16.38 10.64
N LYS A 137 -16.69 16.98 11.46
CA LYS A 137 -16.44 17.02 12.87
C LYS A 137 -16.08 15.58 13.24
N VAL A 138 -14.80 15.22 13.10
CA VAL A 138 -14.29 13.98 13.65
C VAL A 138 -14.33 14.24 15.13
N THR A 139 -15.45 13.92 15.74
CA THR A 139 -15.52 13.76 17.18
C THR A 139 -14.78 12.44 17.41
N PRO A 140 -13.56 12.44 17.95
CA PRO A 140 -12.88 11.21 18.30
C PRO A 140 -13.80 10.49 19.27
N PRO A 141 -14.07 9.19 19.08
CA PRO A 141 -15.02 8.48 19.94
C PRO A 141 -14.57 8.30 21.39
N TYR A 142 -13.36 8.70 21.75
CA TYR A 142 -12.84 8.53 23.10
C TYR A 142 -11.90 9.70 23.49
N GLY A 143 -12.33 10.48 24.47
CA GLY A 143 -11.49 11.10 25.50
C GLY A 143 -10.50 12.17 25.08
N VAL A 144 -10.68 12.82 23.94
CA VAL A 144 -10.03 14.09 23.67
C VAL A 144 -11.03 15.19 24.04
N ASP A 145 -10.63 16.07 24.94
CA ASP A 145 -11.44 17.15 25.42
C ASP A 145 -12.25 17.82 24.31
N ALA A 146 -13.52 18.10 24.62
CA ALA A 146 -14.50 18.68 23.73
C ALA A 146 -14.15 20.09 23.20
N GLY A 147 -12.90 20.52 23.32
CA GLY A 147 -12.37 21.80 22.90
C GLY A 147 -11.55 21.80 21.60
N ASN A 148 -11.09 20.66 21.12
CA ASN A 148 -10.31 20.59 19.88
C ASN A 148 -11.19 20.28 18.67
N THR A 149 -11.90 21.28 18.21
CA THR A 149 -12.51 21.27 16.87
C THR A 149 -11.40 21.55 15.85
N PHE A 150 -11.07 20.56 15.01
CA PHE A 150 -10.30 20.80 13.79
C PHE A 150 -11.20 21.63 12.85
N ASN A 151 -11.03 22.94 12.88
CA ASN A 151 -11.62 23.87 11.92
C ASN A 151 -10.68 24.10 10.72
N GLY A 152 -10.07 23.05 10.21
CA GLY A 152 -9.22 23.11 9.04
C GLY A 152 -9.76 22.21 7.95
N ALA A 153 -10.06 22.77 6.79
CA ALA A 153 -10.17 21.97 5.58
C ALA A 153 -8.80 21.31 5.35
N ILE A 154 -8.76 19.97 5.31
CA ILE A 154 -7.58 19.27 4.86
C ILE A 154 -7.51 19.53 3.35
N ALA A 155 -6.77 20.55 2.95
CA ALA A 155 -6.45 20.78 1.56
C ALA A 155 -5.50 19.66 1.12
N MET A 156 -6.03 18.72 0.32
CA MET A 156 -5.18 17.74 -0.36
C MET A 156 -4.44 18.47 -1.48
N ASN A 157 -3.23 18.91 -1.20
CA ASN A 157 -2.30 19.39 -2.20
C ASN A 157 -1.57 18.17 -2.77
N SER A 158 -1.86 17.86 -4.03
CA SER A 158 -1.29 16.74 -4.79
C SER A 158 -1.84 15.35 -4.49
N SER A 159 -1.44 14.38 -5.28
CA SER A 159 -1.76 12.96 -5.28
C SER A 159 -1.44 12.18 -3.98
N SER A 160 -1.37 12.85 -2.86
CA SER A 160 -1.14 12.26 -1.55
C SER A 160 -2.36 11.48 -1.10
N TYR A 161 -2.15 10.26 -0.68
CA TYR A 161 -3.19 9.34 -0.22
C TYR A 161 -3.89 9.86 1.04
N MET A 162 -5.21 9.88 1.01
CA MET A 162 -5.99 10.10 2.23
C MET A 162 -6.07 8.77 2.98
N TYR A 163 -5.40 8.68 4.10
CA TYR A 163 -5.47 7.54 4.99
C TYR A 163 -6.80 7.53 5.73
N PHE A 164 -7.62 6.52 5.46
CA PHE A 164 -8.77 6.18 6.29
C PHE A 164 -8.37 5.00 7.19
N PRO A 165 -8.31 5.18 8.51
CA PRO A 165 -8.00 4.08 9.39
C PRO A 165 -9.12 3.03 9.30
N THR A 166 -8.81 1.90 8.65
CA THR A 166 -9.68 0.73 8.55
C THR A 166 -9.04 -0.39 9.34
N GLY A 167 -9.26 -0.45 10.59
CA GLY A 167 -8.73 -1.48 11.48
C GLY A 167 -9.54 -1.53 12.75
N GLY A 168 -9.21 -2.43 13.65
CA GLY A 168 -9.70 -2.41 15.01
C GLY A 168 -9.45 -1.04 15.65
N LYS A 169 -10.19 -0.71 16.70
CA LYS A 169 -10.07 0.60 17.39
C LYS A 169 -8.62 0.94 17.77
N ASP A 170 -7.81 -0.07 18.00
CA ASP A 170 -6.44 0.02 18.49
C ASP A 170 -5.42 0.35 17.37
N GLN A 171 -5.82 0.18 16.10
CA GLN A 171 -4.99 0.48 14.92
C GLN A 171 -5.48 1.70 14.11
N ARG A 172 -6.42 2.47 14.65
CA ARG A 172 -6.89 3.71 13.99
C ARG A 172 -5.78 4.75 13.91
N GLY A 173 -5.58 5.29 12.72
CA GLY A 173 -4.50 6.24 12.46
C GLY A 173 -3.19 5.61 12.03
N ARG A 174 -3.12 4.27 11.93
CA ARG A 174 -1.97 3.51 11.45
C ARG A 174 -2.22 2.99 10.04
N GLY A 175 -1.18 2.53 9.36
CA GLY A 175 -1.26 1.93 8.03
C GLY A 175 -0.08 2.29 7.15
N ARG A 176 0.97 2.87 7.73
CA ARG A 176 2.21 3.12 7.04
C ARG A 176 3.10 1.89 7.04
N GLY A 177 3.44 1.42 5.84
CA GLY A 177 4.57 0.55 5.62
C GLY A 177 5.77 1.38 5.19
N PHE A 178 6.90 1.21 5.82
CA PHE A 178 8.16 1.82 5.42
C PHE A 178 9.09 0.79 4.82
N TYR A 179 9.91 1.22 3.87
CA TYR A 179 10.86 0.37 3.16
C TYR A 179 12.18 1.12 2.98
N MET A 180 13.27 0.55 3.47
CA MET A 180 14.61 1.00 3.20
C MET A 180 15.15 0.24 1.98
N LEU A 181 15.63 0.98 0.98
CA LEU A 181 15.83 0.47 -0.36
C LEU A 181 16.94 -0.60 -0.49
N GLY A 182 17.96 -0.55 0.34
CA GLY A 182 19.13 -1.42 0.21
C GLY A 182 20.03 -1.00 -0.95
N TYR A 183 20.11 -1.82 -1.99
CA TYR A 183 20.77 -1.47 -3.23
C TYR A 183 19.86 -0.68 -4.18
N ASN A 184 20.44 0.31 -4.83
CA ASN A 184 19.86 0.96 -6.01
C ASN A 184 20.63 0.49 -7.25
N GLY A 185 19.95 -0.22 -8.16
CA GLY A 185 20.56 -0.92 -9.29
C GLY A 185 20.87 -0.07 -10.52
N THR A 186 20.65 1.25 -10.54
CA THR A 186 20.90 2.08 -11.74
C THR A 186 21.50 3.43 -11.40
N PRO A 187 22.58 3.88 -12.07
CA PRO A 187 23.36 3.22 -13.12
C PRO A 187 24.49 2.32 -12.62
N SER A 188 24.73 2.26 -11.33
CA SER A 188 25.71 1.40 -10.67
C SER A 188 25.13 0.86 -9.38
N GLU A 189 25.42 -0.40 -9.08
CA GLU A 189 25.04 -1.01 -7.80
C GLU A 189 25.69 -0.26 -6.64
N THR A 190 24.93 0.56 -5.96
CA THR A 190 25.37 1.32 -4.80
C THR A 190 24.37 1.16 -3.66
N ALA A 191 24.89 1.02 -2.45
CA ALA A 191 24.05 1.02 -1.27
C ALA A 191 23.34 2.38 -1.13
N SER A 192 22.14 2.35 -0.62
CA SER A 192 21.31 3.52 -0.40
C SER A 192 21.08 3.76 1.10
N SER A 193 20.88 5.00 1.48
CA SER A 193 20.33 5.37 2.78
C SER A 193 18.84 5.65 2.74
N ARG A 194 18.25 5.72 1.55
CA ARG A 194 16.88 6.17 1.33
C ARG A 194 15.85 5.25 1.95
N ILE A 195 14.91 5.86 2.65
CA ILE A 195 13.72 5.22 3.21
C ILE A 195 12.51 5.78 2.46
N ASP A 196 11.66 4.90 1.99
CA ASP A 196 10.36 5.22 1.40
C ASP A 196 9.23 4.66 2.25
N TYR A 197 8.00 5.10 2.01
CA TYR A 197 6.82 4.56 2.65
C TYR A 197 5.64 4.40 1.68
N ILE A 198 4.71 3.54 2.06
CA ILE A 198 3.41 3.37 1.42
C ILE A 198 2.29 3.49 2.45
N ASN A 199 1.09 3.71 1.98
CA ASN A 199 -0.11 3.40 2.75
C ASN A 199 -0.59 2.00 2.34
N ILE A 200 -0.49 1.01 3.25
CA ILE A 200 -0.81 -0.39 2.97
C ILE A 200 -2.28 -0.59 2.57
N GLN A 201 -3.18 0.32 2.96
CA GLN A 201 -4.61 0.21 2.63
C GLN A 201 -4.95 0.63 1.19
N SER A 202 -4.14 1.51 0.60
CA SER A 202 -4.35 2.02 -0.75
C SER A 202 -3.21 1.61 -1.67
N GLN A 203 -3.54 1.07 -2.83
CA GLN A 203 -2.55 0.77 -3.87
C GLN A 203 -1.88 2.04 -4.37
N GLY A 204 -0.62 1.95 -4.73
CA GLY A 204 0.17 3.04 -5.31
C GLY A 204 1.65 2.88 -5.05
N ASN A 205 2.42 3.76 -5.65
CA ASN A 205 3.87 3.78 -5.57
C ASN A 205 4.37 4.26 -4.19
N THR A 206 5.62 3.98 -3.88
CA THR A 206 6.26 4.51 -2.67
C THR A 206 6.43 6.03 -2.75
N ILE A 207 6.50 6.65 -1.58
CA ILE A 207 6.81 8.06 -1.40
C ILE A 207 8.03 8.15 -0.49
N ARG A 208 8.93 9.08 -0.78
CA ARG A 208 10.12 9.29 0.04
C ARG A 208 9.74 9.67 1.47
N PHE A 209 10.37 8.99 2.45
CA PHE A 209 10.23 9.26 3.88
C PHE A 209 11.40 10.08 4.45
N GLY A 210 12.62 9.66 4.17
CA GLY A 210 13.87 10.24 4.69
C GLY A 210 15.05 9.34 4.37
N ASP A 211 16.12 9.44 5.15
CA ASP A 211 17.35 8.67 4.96
C ASP A 211 17.85 8.07 6.28
N LEU A 212 18.54 6.94 6.22
CA LEU A 212 19.46 6.47 7.28
C LEU A 212 20.66 7.42 7.39
N THR A 213 21.40 7.31 8.46
CA THR A 213 22.63 8.11 8.65
C THR A 213 23.76 7.67 7.71
N THR A 214 23.74 6.42 7.24
CA THR A 214 24.74 5.84 6.34
C THR A 214 24.10 4.95 5.27
N ASN A 215 24.77 4.82 4.12
CA ASN A 215 24.35 3.88 3.07
C ASN A 215 24.59 2.45 3.52
N ARG A 216 23.56 1.62 3.56
CA ARG A 216 23.63 0.22 4.01
C ARG A 216 22.68 -0.67 3.24
N TYR A 217 22.95 -1.96 3.25
CA TYR A 217 22.08 -2.99 2.69
C TYR A 217 22.13 -4.29 3.51
N THR A 218 21.27 -5.24 3.24
CA THR A 218 21.13 -6.49 3.99
C THR A 218 20.93 -6.31 5.49
N LEU A 219 20.16 -5.30 5.85
CA LEU A 219 19.80 -5.02 7.24
C LEU A 219 18.46 -5.64 7.62
N GLY A 220 18.18 -5.72 8.91
CA GLY A 220 16.88 -6.11 9.43
C GLY A 220 16.01 -4.90 9.74
N ALA A 221 14.70 -5.09 9.75
CA ALA A 221 13.76 -4.07 10.23
C ALA A 221 12.70 -4.66 11.14
N GLY A 222 12.33 -3.89 12.15
CA GLY A 222 11.22 -4.18 13.05
C GLY A 222 10.48 -2.89 13.43
N ALA A 223 9.25 -3.01 13.89
CA ALA A 223 8.46 -1.82 14.20
C ALA A 223 7.52 -2.06 15.40
N ASN A 224 7.17 -0.95 16.03
CA ASN A 224 5.95 -0.86 16.83
C ASN A 224 5.02 0.20 16.23
N ALA A 225 3.98 0.55 16.94
CA ALA A 225 2.99 1.53 16.49
C ALA A 225 3.56 2.94 16.21
N THR A 226 4.76 3.27 16.68
CA THR A 226 5.32 4.62 16.61
C THR A 226 6.71 4.69 16.01
N ARG A 227 7.51 3.65 16.18
CA ARG A 227 8.92 3.60 15.75
C ARG A 227 9.17 2.44 14.81
N GLY A 228 9.86 2.72 13.71
CA GLY A 228 10.50 1.73 12.86
C GLY A 228 11.99 1.68 13.17
N LEU A 229 12.54 0.47 13.33
CA LEU A 229 13.97 0.24 13.57
C LEU A 229 14.60 -0.39 12.34
N PHE A 230 15.86 -0.02 12.08
CA PHE A 230 16.74 -0.61 11.09
C PHE A 230 18.02 -1.08 11.80
N THR A 231 18.39 -2.35 11.63
CA THR A 231 19.43 -2.96 12.45
C THR A 231 20.51 -3.64 11.64
N GLY A 232 21.79 -3.43 12.01
CA GLY A 232 22.92 -4.07 11.37
C GLY A 232 23.08 -3.69 9.91
N GLY A 233 23.51 -4.66 9.12
CA GLY A 233 23.74 -4.52 7.68
C GLY A 233 25.19 -4.36 7.29
N TYR A 234 25.40 -4.17 5.99
CA TYR A 234 26.72 -3.97 5.40
C TYR A 234 26.80 -2.53 4.87
N GLN A 235 27.75 -1.77 5.37
CA GLN A 235 27.96 -0.39 5.00
C GLN A 235 28.92 -0.28 3.83
N ASP A 236 28.46 0.34 2.75
CA ASP A 236 29.21 0.63 1.54
C ASP A 236 29.87 2.02 1.62
N GLY A 237 30.93 2.19 0.84
CA GLY A 237 31.63 3.47 0.73
C GLY A 237 32.71 3.71 1.80
N LEU A 238 32.99 2.74 2.65
CA LEU A 238 34.19 2.69 3.49
C LEU A 238 35.29 1.93 2.76
N SER A 239 36.51 2.06 3.21
CA SER A 239 37.64 1.27 2.69
C SER A 239 38.40 0.62 3.85
N PRO A 240 38.16 -0.68 4.09
CA PRO A 240 37.20 -1.60 3.45
C PRO A 240 35.75 -1.37 3.87
N ASP A 241 34.79 -1.79 3.01
CA ASP A 241 33.38 -1.92 3.38
C ASP A 241 33.25 -2.86 4.59
N THR A 242 32.28 -2.62 5.45
CA THR A 242 32.24 -3.31 6.73
C THR A 242 30.83 -3.65 7.20
N ASP A 243 30.72 -4.78 7.91
CA ASP A 243 29.53 -5.11 8.70
C ASP A 243 29.42 -4.15 9.89
N VAL A 244 28.19 -3.71 10.19
CA VAL A 244 27.91 -2.78 11.30
C VAL A 244 26.94 -3.36 12.31
N ASN A 245 26.94 -2.82 13.53
CA ASN A 245 26.02 -3.16 14.61
C ASN A 245 24.97 -2.08 14.87
N ALA A 246 25.03 -0.96 14.17
CA ALA A 246 24.17 0.19 14.40
C ALA A 246 22.67 -0.15 14.31
N ILE A 247 21.92 0.35 15.26
CA ILE A 247 20.46 0.36 15.26
C ILE A 247 20.02 1.83 15.09
N GLU A 248 19.23 2.09 14.07
CA GLU A 248 18.66 3.41 13.83
C GLU A 248 17.14 3.33 13.84
N TYR A 249 16.47 4.44 14.16
CA TYR A 249 15.01 4.47 14.18
C TYR A 249 14.43 5.68 13.46
N ILE A 250 13.23 5.50 12.98
CA ILE A 250 12.34 6.55 12.49
C ILE A 250 11.09 6.65 13.37
N THR A 251 10.51 7.85 13.44
CA THR A 251 9.15 8.04 13.97
C THR A 251 8.17 7.89 12.82
N ILE A 252 7.42 6.80 12.77
CA ILE A 252 6.64 6.42 11.57
C ILE A 252 5.57 7.47 11.20
N ALA A 253 5.01 8.17 12.17
CA ALA A 253 3.98 9.17 11.94
C ALA A 253 4.49 10.45 11.26
N THR A 254 5.79 10.74 11.36
CA THR A 254 6.39 11.97 10.84
C THR A 254 7.53 11.64 9.89
N GLU A 255 7.49 12.21 8.69
CA GLU A 255 8.60 12.08 7.75
C GLU A 255 9.89 12.72 8.29
N GLY A 256 11.02 12.16 7.92
CA GLY A 256 12.33 12.65 8.32
C GLY A 256 13.38 11.54 8.37
N ASN A 257 14.62 11.94 8.61
CA ASN A 257 15.74 11.01 8.65
C ASN A 257 15.73 10.15 9.91
N ALA A 258 16.34 8.98 9.81
CA ALA A 258 16.58 8.11 10.94
C ALA A 258 17.55 8.75 11.94
N ILE A 259 17.42 8.34 13.18
CA ILE A 259 18.24 8.81 14.32
C ILE A 259 18.83 7.57 14.97
N ASP A 260 20.03 7.72 15.51
CA ASP A 260 20.70 6.68 16.27
C ASP A 260 19.82 6.19 17.44
N PHE A 261 19.69 4.88 17.55
CA PHE A 261 19.01 4.21 18.65
C PHE A 261 20.00 3.55 19.62
N GLY A 262 21.12 3.06 19.13
CA GLY A 262 22.13 2.30 19.83
C GLY A 262 22.72 1.19 18.95
N ASP A 263 23.34 0.21 19.57
CA ASP A 263 24.06 -0.87 18.89
C ASP A 263 23.54 -2.27 19.23
N ARG A 264 23.62 -3.19 18.29
CA ARG A 264 23.52 -4.62 18.54
C ARG A 264 24.73 -5.10 19.37
N THR A 265 24.61 -6.26 19.99
CA THR A 265 25.73 -6.88 20.74
C THR A 265 26.89 -7.30 19.84
N GLN A 266 26.65 -7.47 18.53
CA GLN A 266 27.65 -7.84 17.53
C GLN A 266 27.42 -7.16 16.18
N VAL A 267 28.50 -6.92 15.45
CA VAL A 267 28.43 -6.48 14.06
C VAL A 267 27.88 -7.60 13.17
N GLY A 268 27.17 -7.25 12.11
CA GLY A 268 26.76 -8.25 11.13
C GLY A 268 25.58 -7.82 10.25
N ARG A 269 25.44 -8.54 9.16
CA ARG A 269 24.40 -8.37 8.14
C ARG A 269 23.43 -9.54 8.13
N LEU A 270 22.31 -9.38 7.42
CA LEU A 270 21.26 -10.38 7.25
C LEU A 270 20.54 -10.80 8.55
N PRO A 271 20.31 -9.91 9.52
CA PRO A 271 19.51 -10.27 10.68
C PRO A 271 18.03 -10.38 10.31
N ALA A 272 17.33 -11.31 10.94
CA ALA A 272 15.88 -11.40 10.91
C ALA A 272 15.30 -10.71 12.15
N CYS A 273 14.23 -9.93 11.98
CA CYS A 273 13.61 -9.19 13.08
C CYS A 273 12.17 -9.62 13.30
N ALA A 274 11.79 -9.82 14.56
CA ALA A 274 10.41 -9.99 14.97
C ALA A 274 10.08 -8.97 16.07
N SER A 275 8.89 -8.39 16.04
CA SER A 275 8.55 -7.30 16.95
C SER A 275 7.10 -7.33 17.42
N ASN A 276 6.87 -6.75 18.60
CA ASN A 276 5.56 -6.42 19.12
C ASN A 276 5.54 -4.96 19.61
N ASP A 277 4.50 -4.55 20.31
CA ASP A 277 4.38 -3.17 20.82
C ASP A 277 5.56 -2.71 21.67
N THR A 278 6.26 -3.62 22.33
CA THR A 278 7.29 -3.29 23.34
C THR A 278 8.70 -3.61 22.90
N ARG A 279 8.92 -4.71 22.19
CA ARG A 279 10.26 -5.23 21.87
C ARG A 279 10.44 -5.51 20.39
N CYS A 280 11.66 -5.26 19.91
CA CYS A 280 12.20 -5.80 18.68
C CYS A 280 13.26 -6.85 19.04
N VAL A 281 13.08 -8.06 18.56
CA VAL A 281 13.99 -9.19 18.70
C VAL A 281 14.69 -9.40 17.36
N MET A 282 16.01 -9.46 17.36
CA MET A 282 16.88 -9.48 16.18
C MET A 282 17.71 -10.77 16.22
N ALA A 283 17.34 -11.72 15.40
CA ALA A 283 17.99 -13.04 15.38
C ALA A 283 19.06 -13.11 14.33
N SER A 284 20.18 -13.75 14.68
CA SER A 284 21.26 -14.12 13.77
C SER A 284 22.05 -12.93 13.21
N ALA A 285 23.14 -13.24 12.59
CA ALA A 285 23.88 -12.38 11.68
C ALA A 285 24.88 -13.23 10.88
N PHE A 286 25.27 -12.74 9.71
CA PHE A 286 26.54 -13.11 9.08
C PHE A 286 27.57 -12.06 9.47
N THR A 287 28.61 -12.49 10.18
CA THR A 287 29.66 -11.63 10.71
C THR A 287 30.98 -11.90 10.01
N PRO A 288 32.04 -11.10 10.20
CA PRO A 288 33.38 -11.41 9.69
C PRO A 288 33.95 -12.75 10.14
N VAL A 289 33.43 -13.32 11.24
CA VAL A 289 33.84 -14.64 11.75
C VAL A 289 32.88 -15.78 11.37
N GLY A 290 31.84 -15.48 10.59
CA GLY A 290 30.87 -16.44 10.06
C GLY A 290 29.46 -16.31 10.61
N TYR A 291 28.65 -17.33 10.43
CA TYR A 291 27.25 -17.37 10.85
C TYR A 291 27.13 -17.42 12.37
N GLN A 292 26.16 -16.71 12.91
CA GLN A 292 25.90 -16.63 14.34
C GLN A 292 24.50 -17.17 14.67
N ASN A 293 24.31 -17.63 15.91
CA ASN A 293 23.02 -18.02 16.45
C ASN A 293 22.44 -17.01 17.45
N THR A 294 23.17 -16.00 17.81
CA THR A 294 22.81 -15.01 18.82
C THR A 294 21.52 -14.28 18.47
N ILE A 295 20.67 -14.10 19.44
CA ILE A 295 19.47 -13.27 19.36
C ILE A 295 19.62 -12.11 20.32
N ASP A 296 19.50 -10.90 19.79
CA ASP A 296 19.48 -9.65 20.54
C ASP A 296 18.07 -9.09 20.67
N PHE A 297 17.85 -8.20 21.63
CA PHE A 297 16.62 -7.42 21.67
C PHE A 297 16.84 -5.98 22.15
N VAL A 298 15.92 -5.12 21.75
CA VAL A 298 15.75 -3.77 22.29
C VAL A 298 14.31 -3.53 22.70
N THR A 299 14.12 -2.60 23.62
CA THR A 299 12.79 -2.10 23.99
C THR A 299 12.54 -0.79 23.26
N PHE A 300 11.48 -0.69 22.49
CA PHE A 300 11.19 0.48 21.64
C PHE A 300 11.10 1.80 22.38
N SER A 301 10.64 1.80 23.62
CA SER A 301 10.47 3.02 24.41
C SER A 301 11.76 3.62 24.92
N THR A 302 12.85 2.86 25.00
CA THR A 302 14.11 3.26 25.61
C THR A 302 15.24 3.17 24.59
N ILE A 303 15.83 4.31 24.24
CA ILE A 303 17.02 4.36 23.39
C ILE A 303 18.20 3.75 24.14
N GLY A 304 18.99 2.95 23.47
CA GLY A 304 20.19 2.30 24.01
C GLY A 304 20.54 1.02 23.29
N ASN A 305 21.66 0.43 23.66
CA ASN A 305 22.19 -0.78 23.05
C ASN A 305 21.31 -1.99 23.31
N ALA A 306 21.34 -2.93 22.39
CA ALA A 306 20.66 -4.21 22.54
C ALA A 306 21.26 -5.03 23.69
N SER A 307 20.42 -5.88 24.24
CA SER A 307 20.81 -6.88 25.22
C SER A 307 20.65 -8.28 24.62
N ASP A 308 21.39 -9.22 25.15
CA ASP A 308 21.23 -10.63 24.80
C ASP A 308 19.82 -11.12 25.15
N PHE A 309 19.21 -11.83 24.20
CA PHE A 309 17.89 -12.45 24.35
C PHE A 309 18.01 -13.96 24.53
N GLY A 310 18.94 -14.60 23.83
CA GLY A 310 19.13 -16.04 23.73
C GLY A 310 19.70 -16.46 22.38
N ASP A 311 19.50 -17.70 22.00
CA ASP A 311 20.11 -18.28 20.79
C ASP A 311 19.10 -19.02 19.90
N LEU A 312 19.35 -19.03 18.60
CA LEU A 312 18.81 -20.01 17.66
C LEU A 312 19.39 -21.39 17.97
N THR A 313 18.68 -22.45 17.61
CA THR A 313 19.20 -23.83 17.76
C THR A 313 20.47 -24.07 16.96
N THR A 314 20.63 -23.38 15.84
CA THR A 314 21.82 -23.45 14.97
C THR A 314 22.19 -22.11 14.40
N ALA A 315 23.51 -21.87 14.25
CA ALA A 315 24.02 -20.66 13.61
C ALA A 315 23.61 -20.60 12.13
N ARG A 316 22.98 -19.51 11.72
CA ARG A 316 22.50 -19.29 10.35
C ARG A 316 22.28 -17.80 10.05
N ALA A 317 22.14 -17.45 8.79
CA ALA A 317 21.83 -16.09 8.34
C ALA A 317 21.00 -16.10 7.05
N GLY A 318 20.58 -14.94 6.59
CA GLY A 318 19.78 -14.82 5.37
C GLY A 318 18.46 -15.57 5.46
N MET A 319 17.87 -15.53 6.65
CA MET A 319 16.56 -16.13 6.90
C MET A 319 15.50 -15.49 6.01
N SER A 320 14.56 -16.28 5.58
CA SER A 320 13.33 -15.78 4.98
C SER A 320 12.59 -14.93 5.99
N MET A 321 11.60 -14.18 5.54
CA MET A 321 10.86 -13.22 6.35
C MET A 321 10.48 -13.78 7.72
N SER A 322 10.51 -12.94 8.74
CA SER A 322 9.99 -13.28 10.06
C SER A 322 8.46 -13.15 10.10
N CYS A 323 7.81 -13.87 10.99
CA CYS A 323 6.39 -13.71 11.29
C CYS A 323 6.21 -13.38 12.76
N ASN A 324 5.26 -12.53 13.10
CA ASN A 324 5.05 -12.13 14.46
C ASN A 324 3.58 -11.95 14.83
N SER A 325 3.25 -12.33 16.04
CA SER A 325 2.05 -11.93 16.77
C SER A 325 2.46 -11.08 17.98
N THR A 326 1.49 -10.64 18.75
CA THR A 326 1.76 -9.89 20.00
C THR A 326 2.64 -10.66 20.99
N THR A 327 2.72 -11.99 20.87
CA THR A 327 3.43 -12.88 21.81
C THR A 327 4.58 -13.63 21.19
N ARG A 328 4.51 -14.03 19.93
CA ARG A 328 5.50 -14.87 19.24
C ARG A 328 6.21 -14.16 18.12
N GLY A 329 7.52 -14.40 18.01
CA GLY A 329 8.32 -14.13 16.84
C GLY A 329 8.82 -15.44 16.23
N ILE A 330 8.61 -15.67 14.93
CA ILE A 330 9.01 -16.87 14.21
C ILE A 330 10.09 -16.52 13.19
N PHE A 331 11.17 -17.27 13.17
CA PHE A 331 12.33 -17.12 12.28
C PHE A 331 12.41 -18.31 11.34
N ASN A 332 12.52 -18.06 10.04
CA ASN A 332 12.26 -19.07 9.00
C ASN A 332 13.47 -19.27 8.06
N GLY A 333 13.83 -20.52 7.78
CA GLY A 333 14.82 -20.88 6.77
C GLY A 333 16.21 -20.30 7.00
N GLY A 334 16.88 -19.93 5.91
CA GLY A 334 18.22 -19.34 5.90
C GLY A 334 19.32 -20.32 5.52
N TYR A 335 20.57 -19.88 5.64
CA TYR A 335 21.73 -20.75 5.42
C TYR A 335 22.46 -21.11 6.69
N GLN A 336 23.02 -22.33 6.71
CA GLN A 336 23.93 -22.85 7.73
C GLN A 336 25.32 -23.12 7.16
N PRO A 337 26.39 -23.09 7.97
CA PRO A 337 27.79 -23.13 7.51
C PRO A 337 28.37 -24.50 7.24
N ALA A 338 27.74 -25.63 7.51
CA ALA A 338 28.44 -26.92 7.63
C ALA A 338 28.08 -27.99 6.58
N PRO A 339 29.00 -28.78 6.13
CA PRO A 339 30.41 -28.55 5.74
C PRO A 339 30.53 -27.76 4.43
N SER A 340 29.42 -27.47 3.80
CA SER A 340 29.17 -26.49 2.74
C SER A 340 27.93 -25.68 3.11
N THR A 341 27.85 -24.45 2.67
CA THR A 341 26.66 -23.63 2.91
C THR A 341 25.43 -24.37 2.39
N ILE A 342 24.56 -24.77 3.30
CA ILE A 342 23.27 -25.39 3.00
C ILE A 342 22.11 -24.45 3.37
N ARG A 343 21.05 -24.59 2.65
CA ARG A 343 19.78 -23.93 3.00
C ARG A 343 18.94 -24.86 3.83
N VAL A 344 18.08 -24.30 4.64
CA VAL A 344 17.24 -25.07 5.56
C VAL A 344 15.80 -24.61 5.48
N ASN A 345 14.89 -25.50 5.81
CA ASN A 345 13.45 -25.22 5.86
C ASN A 345 12.93 -25.05 7.31
N ASN A 346 13.76 -25.22 8.32
CA ASN A 346 13.29 -25.17 9.71
C ASN A 346 12.77 -23.78 10.11
N MET A 347 11.67 -23.78 10.83
CA MET A 347 11.09 -22.63 11.50
C MET A 347 11.30 -22.76 13.01
N GLU A 348 11.70 -21.67 13.63
CA GLU A 348 11.90 -21.61 15.09
C GLU A 348 11.20 -20.37 15.65
N TYR A 349 10.74 -20.43 16.88
CA TYR A 349 10.05 -19.31 17.50
C TYR A 349 10.57 -18.96 18.89
N VAL A 350 10.32 -17.71 19.27
CA VAL A 350 10.51 -17.19 20.63
C VAL A 350 9.22 -16.59 21.16
N THR A 351 9.12 -16.52 22.49
CA THR A 351 8.14 -15.66 23.16
C THR A 351 8.75 -14.28 23.33
N ILE A 352 8.30 -13.26 22.57
CA ILE A 352 8.95 -11.93 22.52
C ILE A 352 9.11 -11.26 23.90
N ALA A 353 8.16 -11.51 24.80
CA ALA A 353 8.18 -10.89 26.13
C ALA A 353 9.23 -11.48 27.09
N THR A 354 9.74 -12.69 26.82
CA THR A 354 10.62 -13.41 27.74
C THR A 354 11.89 -13.85 27.02
N ALA A 355 13.06 -13.41 27.48
CA ALA A 355 14.33 -13.85 26.94
C ALA A 355 14.52 -15.36 27.11
N GLY A 356 15.12 -15.98 26.12
CA GLY A 356 15.40 -17.41 26.06
C GLY A 356 15.66 -17.88 24.64
N ASN A 357 16.16 -19.10 24.52
CA ASN A 357 16.47 -19.71 23.24
C ASN A 357 15.22 -20.02 22.43
N THR A 358 15.38 -20.18 21.13
CA THR A 358 14.31 -20.60 20.24
C THR A 358 13.87 -22.03 20.53
N THR A 359 12.62 -22.28 20.18
CA THR A 359 12.01 -23.61 20.18
C THR A 359 11.58 -23.94 18.75
N ASP A 360 11.67 -25.20 18.38
CA ASP A 360 11.17 -25.69 17.10
C ASP A 360 9.72 -25.35 16.88
N PHE A 361 9.40 -24.83 15.69
CA PHE A 361 8.02 -24.51 15.31
C PHE A 361 7.48 -25.48 14.27
N GLY A 362 8.31 -25.98 13.37
CA GLY A 362 8.01 -26.85 12.24
C GLY A 362 8.85 -26.48 11.03
N ASP A 363 8.42 -26.86 9.84
CA ASP A 363 9.18 -26.69 8.61
C ASP A 363 8.41 -25.89 7.54
N LEU A 364 9.14 -25.16 6.70
CA LEU A 364 8.65 -24.61 5.44
C LEU A 364 8.39 -25.75 4.45
N THR A 365 7.68 -25.46 3.37
CA THR A 365 7.39 -26.42 2.31
C THR A 365 8.66 -26.82 1.55
N ASP A 366 9.70 -25.97 1.54
CA ASP A 366 11.00 -26.23 0.91
C ASP A 366 12.12 -25.46 1.62
N ASP A 367 13.38 -25.85 1.35
CA ASP A 367 14.55 -25.12 1.82
C ASP A 367 14.56 -23.71 1.26
N SER A 368 14.79 -22.71 2.09
CA SER A 368 14.61 -21.34 1.63
C SER A 368 15.64 -20.37 2.19
N GLN A 369 15.91 -19.36 1.39
CA GLN A 369 16.66 -18.17 1.83
C GLN A 369 16.06 -16.90 1.25
N ASN A 370 16.14 -15.81 2.02
CA ASN A 370 15.95 -14.46 1.53
C ASN A 370 16.99 -13.55 2.20
N THR A 371 17.64 -12.70 1.45
CA THR A 371 18.73 -11.86 1.98
C THR A 371 18.28 -10.48 2.46
N SER A 372 17.01 -10.28 2.71
CA SER A 372 16.47 -9.01 3.19
C SER A 372 15.46 -9.20 4.31
N GLY A 373 15.36 -8.18 5.15
CA GLY A 373 14.52 -8.18 6.34
C GLY A 373 13.10 -7.70 6.07
N GLY A 374 12.19 -8.21 6.86
CA GLY A 374 10.82 -7.76 6.90
C GLY A 374 9.91 -8.74 7.61
N THR A 375 8.71 -8.30 7.90
CA THR A 375 7.67 -9.13 8.53
C THR A 375 6.39 -8.98 7.76
N SER A 376 5.74 -10.12 7.45
CA SER A 376 4.40 -10.10 6.86
C SER A 376 3.48 -11.04 7.63
N SER A 377 2.65 -10.47 8.49
CA SER A 377 1.74 -11.24 9.34
C SER A 377 0.50 -10.46 9.75
N SER A 378 -0.61 -11.18 9.87
CA SER A 378 -1.74 -10.76 10.69
C SER A 378 -1.53 -11.23 12.14
N ALA A 379 -2.46 -10.94 13.03
CA ALA A 379 -2.40 -11.43 14.41
C ALA A 379 -2.37 -12.96 14.53
N THR A 380 -2.79 -13.69 13.50
CA THR A 380 -2.95 -15.16 13.54
C THR A 380 -2.17 -15.90 12.46
N ARG A 381 -1.91 -15.29 11.32
CA ARG A 381 -1.27 -15.93 10.16
C ARG A 381 0.00 -15.19 9.78
N GLY A 382 1.11 -15.92 9.67
CA GLY A 382 2.36 -15.45 9.12
C GLY A 382 2.51 -15.86 7.66
N LEU A 383 3.07 -15.00 6.83
CA LEU A 383 3.41 -15.26 5.43
C LEU A 383 4.93 -15.30 5.28
N ILE A 384 5.43 -16.26 4.54
CA ILE A 384 6.86 -16.50 4.30
C ILE A 384 7.07 -16.69 2.81
N CYS A 385 7.71 -15.72 2.13
CA CYS A 385 8.13 -15.96 0.75
C CYS A 385 9.46 -16.68 0.73
N LEU A 386 9.55 -17.77 -0.02
CA LEU A 386 10.72 -18.64 -0.04
C LEU A 386 11.94 -17.97 -0.71
N GLY A 387 11.71 -17.16 -1.74
CA GLY A 387 12.74 -16.38 -2.42
C GLY A 387 13.66 -17.23 -3.29
N TYR A 388 14.62 -17.92 -2.71
CA TYR A 388 15.52 -18.81 -3.43
C TYR A 388 15.51 -20.21 -2.82
N VAL A 389 15.08 -21.16 -3.61
CA VAL A 389 15.15 -22.61 -3.36
C VAL A 389 16.17 -23.18 -4.35
N HIS A 390 17.25 -23.77 -3.82
CA HIS A 390 18.34 -24.20 -4.68
C HIS A 390 17.91 -25.24 -5.73
N PRO A 391 18.23 -25.07 -7.01
CA PRO A 391 19.13 -24.06 -7.60
C PRO A 391 18.43 -22.86 -8.24
N ALA A 392 17.19 -22.54 -7.90
CA ALA A 392 16.39 -21.54 -8.62
C ALA A 392 15.74 -20.49 -7.72
N LEU A 393 15.46 -19.33 -8.28
CA LEU A 393 14.51 -18.38 -7.71
C LEU A 393 13.10 -18.94 -7.82
N VAL A 394 12.30 -18.74 -6.78
CA VAL A 394 10.89 -19.15 -6.74
C VAL A 394 10.00 -17.96 -6.40
N ASN A 395 8.72 -18.08 -6.73
CA ASN A 395 7.70 -17.11 -6.38
C ASN A 395 6.78 -17.57 -5.25
N SER A 396 7.00 -18.76 -4.72
CA SER A 396 6.14 -19.39 -3.72
C SER A 396 6.07 -18.62 -2.42
N ILE A 397 4.88 -18.49 -1.88
CA ILE A 397 4.57 -17.95 -0.57
C ILE A 397 4.01 -19.07 0.28
N ASP A 398 4.64 -19.32 1.41
CA ASP A 398 4.13 -20.20 2.46
C ASP A 398 3.35 -19.41 3.52
N PHE A 399 2.52 -20.10 4.30
CA PHE A 399 1.90 -19.53 5.48
C PHE A 399 1.90 -20.50 6.67
N CYS A 400 1.90 -19.93 7.85
CA CYS A 400 1.72 -20.67 9.10
C CYS A 400 0.66 -20.02 10.01
N THR A 401 0.09 -20.82 10.90
CA THR A 401 -0.76 -20.32 12.01
C THR A 401 0.13 -20.02 13.20
N ILE A 402 0.37 -18.74 13.52
CA ILE A 402 1.39 -18.32 14.50
C ILE A 402 1.16 -18.90 15.91
N ALA A 403 -0.10 -19.09 16.30
CA ALA A 403 -0.43 -19.56 17.64
C ALA A 403 -0.13 -21.06 17.91
N THR A 404 -0.05 -21.86 16.87
CA THR A 404 0.16 -23.33 16.97
C THR A 404 1.37 -23.74 16.16
N THR A 405 2.26 -24.52 16.76
CA THR A 405 3.41 -25.12 16.06
C THR A 405 2.93 -26.13 15.01
N GLY A 406 3.65 -26.22 13.93
CA GLY A 406 3.39 -27.11 12.79
C GLY A 406 4.02 -26.58 11.51
N ASN A 407 4.07 -27.43 10.50
CA ASN A 407 4.66 -27.07 9.22
C ASN A 407 3.85 -26.00 8.48
N ALA A 408 4.53 -25.20 7.71
CA ALA A 408 3.93 -24.24 6.80
C ALA A 408 3.17 -24.96 5.68
N GLN A 409 2.27 -24.23 5.06
CA GLN A 409 1.46 -24.67 3.93
C GLN A 409 1.60 -23.66 2.79
N ASP A 410 1.41 -24.13 1.56
CA ASP A 410 1.35 -23.26 0.40
C ASP A 410 0.20 -22.23 0.52
N PHE A 411 0.56 -20.96 0.28
CA PHE A 411 -0.37 -19.85 0.27
C PHE A 411 -0.75 -19.44 -1.16
N GLY A 412 0.21 -19.49 -2.07
CA GLY A 412 0.14 -19.01 -3.45
C GLY A 412 1.47 -18.40 -3.89
N ASP A 413 1.46 -17.56 -4.92
CA ASP A 413 2.66 -17.09 -5.60
C ASP A 413 2.77 -15.57 -5.64
N LEU A 414 3.99 -15.03 -5.60
CA LEU A 414 4.30 -13.68 -6.06
C LEU A 414 4.07 -13.55 -7.57
N THR A 415 3.96 -12.34 -8.09
CA THR A 415 3.80 -12.08 -9.53
C THR A 415 5.02 -12.53 -10.35
N ALA A 416 6.20 -12.61 -9.73
CA ALA A 416 7.43 -13.11 -10.34
C ALA A 416 8.37 -13.76 -9.30
N ALA A 417 9.15 -14.75 -9.75
CA ALA A 417 10.18 -15.39 -8.95
C ALA A 417 11.31 -14.40 -8.65
N ARG A 418 11.61 -14.18 -7.36
CA ARG A 418 12.61 -13.20 -6.90
C ARG A 418 13.06 -13.43 -5.46
N GLN A 419 14.23 -12.91 -5.12
CA GLN A 419 14.77 -12.89 -3.77
C GLN A 419 15.17 -11.47 -3.35
N SER A 420 15.66 -11.30 -2.14
CA SER A 420 16.25 -10.06 -1.62
C SER A 420 15.27 -8.87 -1.62
N PHE A 421 14.02 -9.12 -1.31
CA PHE A 421 12.96 -8.12 -1.24
C PHE A 421 12.53 -7.88 0.21
N GLY A 422 12.15 -6.64 0.53
CA GLY A 422 11.58 -6.30 1.83
C GLY A 422 10.08 -6.64 1.89
N SER A 423 9.55 -6.80 3.10
CA SER A 423 8.12 -7.01 3.29
C SER A 423 7.57 -6.32 4.53
N CYS A 424 6.35 -5.86 4.43
CA CYS A 424 5.57 -5.40 5.59
C CYS A 424 4.09 -5.76 5.43
N SER A 425 3.32 -5.59 6.48
CA SER A 425 1.89 -5.91 6.45
C SER A 425 1.09 -5.02 7.38
N ASN A 426 -0.21 -5.03 7.17
CA ASN A 426 -1.19 -4.76 8.21
C ASN A 426 -1.94 -6.07 8.55
N LEU A 427 -2.98 -6.01 9.38
CA LEU A 427 -3.73 -7.20 9.78
C LEU A 427 -4.46 -7.92 8.63
N THR A 428 -4.58 -7.30 7.46
CA THR A 428 -5.36 -7.84 6.33
C THR A 428 -4.55 -8.05 5.06
N ARG A 429 -3.47 -7.30 4.87
CA ARG A 429 -2.71 -7.24 3.62
C ARG A 429 -1.22 -7.35 3.87
N GLY A 430 -0.54 -8.24 3.14
CA GLY A 430 0.90 -8.31 3.03
C GLY A 430 1.38 -7.58 1.78
N THR A 431 2.55 -6.91 1.85
CA THR A 431 3.19 -6.22 0.73
C THR A 431 4.66 -6.61 0.64
N PHE A 432 5.17 -6.75 -0.59
CA PHE A 432 6.51 -7.25 -0.89
C PHE A 432 7.19 -6.31 -1.89
N PHE A 433 8.33 -5.71 -1.52
CA PHE A 433 8.94 -4.57 -2.22
C PHE A 433 10.19 -4.96 -2.99
N GLY A 434 10.25 -4.63 -4.28
CA GLY A 434 11.44 -4.76 -5.09
C GLY A 434 11.97 -6.19 -5.16
N GLY A 435 13.28 -6.34 -5.05
CA GLY A 435 13.97 -7.61 -5.06
C GLY A 435 14.79 -7.84 -6.32
N GLN A 436 15.35 -9.04 -6.41
CA GLN A 436 16.18 -9.48 -7.51
C GLN A 436 15.57 -10.71 -8.18
N THR A 437 15.24 -10.54 -9.45
CA THR A 437 15.12 -11.61 -10.45
C THR A 437 16.50 -11.83 -11.05
N PRO A 438 16.72 -12.26 -12.32
CA PRO A 438 18.04 -12.05 -12.91
C PRO A 438 18.52 -10.59 -12.84
N SER A 439 17.59 -9.60 -12.85
CA SER A 439 17.85 -8.18 -12.63
C SER A 439 17.08 -7.68 -11.42
N TYR A 440 17.48 -6.53 -10.85
CA TYR A 440 16.72 -5.87 -9.81
C TYR A 440 15.40 -5.34 -10.36
N VAL A 441 14.35 -5.31 -9.52
CA VAL A 441 13.01 -4.87 -9.88
C VAL A 441 12.47 -3.84 -8.88
N ASN A 442 11.47 -3.07 -9.29
CA ASN A 442 10.83 -2.05 -8.45
C ASN A 442 9.38 -2.36 -8.08
N ASN A 443 8.80 -3.43 -8.63
CA ASN A 443 7.41 -3.75 -8.38
C ASN A 443 7.13 -4.07 -6.90
N ILE A 444 5.96 -3.69 -6.45
CA ILE A 444 5.41 -4.03 -5.13
C ILE A 444 4.25 -4.98 -5.35
N ASP A 445 4.35 -6.17 -4.80
CA ASP A 445 3.27 -7.16 -4.81
C ASP A 445 2.44 -7.07 -3.53
N THR A 446 1.20 -7.53 -3.60
CA THR A 446 0.31 -7.60 -2.44
C THR A 446 -0.56 -8.84 -2.43
N VAL A 447 -0.86 -9.31 -1.22
CA VAL A 447 -1.81 -10.40 -0.98
C VAL A 447 -2.78 -10.03 0.15
N ILE A 448 -3.94 -10.68 0.17
CA ILE A 448 -4.87 -10.63 1.31
C ILE A 448 -4.55 -11.80 2.24
N ILE A 449 -4.06 -11.52 3.45
CA ILE A 449 -3.53 -12.53 4.38
C ILE A 449 -4.56 -13.61 4.77
N ALA A 450 -5.84 -13.24 4.86
CA ALA A 450 -6.89 -14.14 5.33
C ALA A 450 -7.23 -15.28 4.36
N THR A 451 -6.99 -15.08 3.07
CA THR A 451 -7.36 -16.03 1.99
C THR A 451 -6.14 -16.40 1.18
N THR A 452 -5.90 -17.70 0.99
CA THR A 452 -4.85 -18.20 0.08
C THR A 452 -5.11 -17.77 -1.35
N GLY A 453 -4.05 -17.50 -2.09
CA GLY A 453 -4.12 -17.07 -3.49
C GLY A 453 -2.90 -16.25 -3.88
N ASN A 454 -2.72 -16.09 -5.18
CA ASN A 454 -1.57 -15.41 -5.74
C ASN A 454 -1.60 -13.90 -5.49
N ALA A 455 -0.43 -13.31 -5.44
CA ALA A 455 -0.24 -11.88 -5.33
C ALA A 455 -0.75 -11.13 -6.55
N SER A 456 -1.08 -9.90 -6.34
CA SER A 456 -1.39 -8.93 -7.39
C SER A 456 -0.49 -7.71 -7.27
N ASP A 457 -0.37 -6.96 -8.37
CA ASP A 457 0.35 -5.70 -8.38
C ASP A 457 -0.26 -4.71 -7.38
N PHE A 458 0.61 -4.05 -6.61
CA PHE A 458 0.26 -2.98 -5.68
C PHE A 458 0.69 -1.60 -6.19
N GLY A 459 1.83 -1.53 -6.87
CA GLY A 459 2.48 -0.34 -7.36
C GLY A 459 3.99 -0.53 -7.46
N ASP A 460 4.76 0.54 -7.50
CA ASP A 460 6.20 0.53 -7.70
C ASP A 460 6.95 1.29 -6.60
N VAL A 461 8.19 0.89 -6.36
CA VAL A 461 9.17 1.71 -5.64
C VAL A 461 9.59 2.88 -6.54
N ASP A 462 9.46 4.10 -6.04
CA ASP A 462 9.59 5.35 -6.83
C ASP A 462 10.98 5.56 -7.49
N VAL A 463 12.03 4.98 -6.95
CA VAL A 463 13.42 5.23 -7.41
C VAL A 463 13.99 4.12 -8.32
N GLY A 464 13.15 3.38 -9.01
CA GLY A 464 13.60 2.31 -9.88
C GLY A 464 13.86 1.00 -9.12
N VAL A 465 14.86 0.24 -9.56
CA VAL A 465 15.07 -1.14 -9.12
C VAL A 465 15.85 -1.23 -7.81
N THR A 466 15.36 -2.01 -6.86
CA THR A 466 15.95 -2.16 -5.52
C THR A 466 16.01 -3.61 -5.05
N ALA A 467 17.00 -3.93 -4.25
CA ALA A 467 17.13 -5.24 -3.60
C ALA A 467 17.86 -5.13 -2.26
N SER A 468 17.76 -6.18 -1.46
CA SER A 468 18.45 -6.30 -0.17
C SER A 468 18.09 -5.18 0.83
N GLY A 469 16.89 -4.64 0.69
CA GLY A 469 16.30 -3.67 1.60
C GLY A 469 15.58 -4.32 2.78
N ALA A 470 15.04 -3.50 3.67
CA ALA A 470 14.27 -3.96 4.81
C ALA A 470 13.00 -3.14 5.00
N ALA A 471 11.94 -3.76 5.46
CA ALA A 471 10.65 -3.11 5.61
C ALA A 471 9.97 -3.45 6.94
N GLY A 472 9.10 -2.57 7.37
CA GLY A 472 8.25 -2.74 8.54
C GLY A 472 7.01 -1.85 8.46
N SER A 473 6.14 -1.94 9.44
CA SER A 473 4.90 -1.14 9.48
C SER A 473 4.43 -0.85 10.91
N ASP A 474 3.64 0.19 11.05
CA ASP A 474 2.99 0.57 12.31
C ASP A 474 1.73 -0.24 12.65
N CYS A 475 1.44 -1.31 11.90
CA CYS A 475 0.16 -2.03 11.98
C CYS A 475 0.24 -3.53 11.64
N HIS A 476 1.42 -4.14 11.75
CA HIS A 476 1.61 -5.57 11.54
C HIS A 476 0.99 -6.44 12.65
N GLY A 477 0.97 -7.76 12.46
CA GLY A 477 0.33 -8.72 13.36
C GLY A 477 0.87 -8.78 14.79
N GLY A 478 2.04 -8.23 15.05
CA GLY A 478 2.63 -8.12 16.39
C GLY A 478 2.10 -6.98 17.25
N LEU A 479 1.22 -6.13 16.71
CA LEU A 479 0.71 -4.93 17.38
C LEU A 479 -0.76 -5.09 17.77
N THR A 480 -1.13 -4.46 18.89
CA THR A 480 -2.51 -4.42 19.41
C THR A 480 -3.30 -3.22 18.92
#